data_9118e3f82e3fb605e469d0e5915e3f94
#
_entry.id   9118e3f82e3fb605e469d0e5915e3f94
#
_cell.length_a   1.000
_cell.length_b   1.000
_cell.length_c   1.000
_cell.angle_alpha   90.00
_cell.angle_beta   90.00
_cell.angle_gamma   90.00
#
_symmetry.space_group_name_H-M   'P 1'
#
loop_
_entity.id
_entity.type
_entity.pdbx_description
1 polymer ?
#
loop_
_entity_poly.entity_id
_entity_poly.type
_entity_poly.pdbx_seq_one_letter_code
_entity_poly.pdbx_strand_id
1 'polypeptide(L)'
;MEIVDKLEDKMGLISLLLTMAYEAKVNYTDVFGQVKYWDILIYNFLRKRKIAIPQKASHRKEEQYEGAYVKEPQTGLHKWVVSFDLNSLYPHLIMQYNLSPETLLKSKHQDISVDDMLKGIKLDIPDKTTMTPNGALFRTDKQGFLPKMMQELYDERVIYKKKMLSLSLIHI
;
A
#
# COMPACT_ATOMS: atom_id res chain seq x y z
N MET A 1 -31.04 -16.51 -10.83
CA MET A 1 -31.45 -15.50 -9.85
C MET A 1 -31.40 -16.05 -8.43
N GLU A 2 -32.08 -17.09 -8.08
CA GLU A 2 -32.11 -17.66 -6.70
C GLU A 2 -30.72 -17.93 -6.07
N ILE A 3 -29.71 -18.37 -6.85
CA ILE A 3 -28.35 -18.59 -6.34
C ILE A 3 -27.66 -17.26 -6.01
N VAL A 4 -27.88 -16.23 -6.83
CA VAL A 4 -27.28 -14.90 -6.61
C VAL A 4 -27.88 -14.26 -5.37
N ASP A 5 -29.20 -14.39 -5.18
CA ASP A 5 -29.90 -13.87 -4.00
C ASP A 5 -29.39 -14.56 -2.73
N LYS A 6 -29.26 -15.90 -2.75
CA LYS A 6 -28.68 -16.67 -1.63
C LYS A 6 -27.23 -16.31 -1.32
N LEU A 7 -26.43 -15.97 -2.36
CA LEU A 7 -25.06 -15.49 -2.16
C LEU A 7 -25.04 -14.11 -1.50
N GLU A 8 -25.91 -13.20 -1.95
CA GLU A 8 -26.01 -11.86 -1.36
C GLU A 8 -26.49 -11.94 0.09
N ASP A 9 -27.51 -12.74 0.39
CA ASP A 9 -28.02 -12.95 1.76
C ASP A 9 -26.94 -13.47 2.70
N LYS A 10 -26.03 -14.31 2.19
CA LYS A 10 -24.93 -14.89 2.98
C LYS A 10 -23.72 -13.98 3.11
N MET A 11 -23.38 -13.23 2.07
CA MET A 11 -22.11 -12.52 1.95
C MET A 11 -22.24 -11.00 2.12
N GLY A 12 -23.43 -10.41 1.90
CA GLY A 12 -23.68 -8.97 2.01
C GLY A 12 -22.84 -8.14 1.06
N LEU A 13 -22.58 -8.63 -0.17
CA LEU A 13 -21.67 -8.02 -1.11
C LEU A 13 -22.14 -6.66 -1.62
N ILE A 14 -23.45 -6.50 -1.81
CA ILE A 14 -24.04 -5.22 -2.25
C ILE A 14 -23.85 -4.16 -1.17
N SER A 15 -24.11 -4.51 0.10
CA SER A 15 -23.88 -3.59 1.22
C SER A 15 -22.43 -3.18 1.34
N LEU A 16 -21.50 -4.13 1.17
CA LEU A 16 -20.08 -3.85 1.17
C LEU A 16 -19.69 -2.91 0.03
N LEU A 17 -20.15 -3.19 -1.18
CA LEU A 17 -19.87 -2.40 -2.38
C LEU A 17 -20.41 -0.97 -2.25
N LEU A 18 -21.64 -0.81 -1.77
CA LEU A 18 -22.22 0.51 -1.54
C LEU A 18 -21.48 1.29 -0.45
N THR A 19 -21.05 0.63 0.61
CA THR A 19 -20.23 1.24 1.66
C THR A 19 -18.91 1.74 1.10
N MET A 20 -18.22 0.93 0.31
CA MET A 20 -16.97 1.33 -0.36
C MET A 20 -17.20 2.49 -1.32
N ALA A 21 -18.25 2.44 -2.14
CA ALA A 21 -18.59 3.50 -3.08
C ALA A 21 -18.88 4.83 -2.37
N TYR A 22 -19.61 4.78 -1.27
CA TYR A 22 -19.96 5.96 -0.48
C TYR A 22 -18.73 6.56 0.20
N GLU A 23 -17.88 5.75 0.80
CA GLU A 23 -16.66 6.18 1.47
C GLU A 23 -15.68 6.86 0.49
N ALA A 24 -15.43 6.22 -0.65
CA ALA A 24 -14.55 6.75 -1.68
C ALA A 24 -15.19 7.87 -2.51
N LYS A 25 -16.52 8.04 -2.45
CA LYS A 25 -17.31 8.98 -3.28
C LYS A 25 -17.17 8.68 -4.78
N VAL A 26 -17.31 7.42 -5.11
CA VAL A 26 -17.28 6.90 -6.48
C VAL A 26 -18.63 6.30 -6.87
N ASN A 27 -18.89 6.12 -8.15
CA ASN A 27 -20.03 5.31 -8.57
C ASN A 27 -19.82 3.85 -8.15
N TYR A 28 -20.89 3.14 -7.81
CA TYR A 28 -20.81 1.75 -7.38
C TYR A 28 -20.11 0.82 -8.40
N THR A 29 -20.26 1.10 -9.70
CA THR A 29 -19.56 0.39 -10.78
C THR A 29 -18.05 0.61 -10.79
N ASP A 30 -17.59 1.75 -10.30
CA ASP A 30 -16.17 2.13 -10.30
C ASP A 30 -15.39 1.45 -9.18
N VAL A 31 -16.09 0.91 -8.17
CA VAL A 31 -15.48 0.17 -7.06
C VAL A 31 -14.73 -1.08 -7.54
N PHE A 32 -15.17 -1.69 -8.63
CA PHE A 32 -14.51 -2.84 -9.25
C PHE A 32 -13.17 -2.49 -9.91
N GLY A 33 -12.95 -1.21 -10.24
CA GLY A 33 -11.71 -0.71 -10.83
C GLY A 33 -10.76 -0.18 -9.76
N GLN A 34 -9.85 -1.01 -9.25
CA GLN A 34 -8.92 -0.62 -8.18
C GLN A 34 -8.18 0.68 -8.46
N VAL A 35 -7.68 0.89 -9.68
CA VAL A 35 -6.94 2.10 -10.05
C VAL A 35 -7.85 3.33 -9.92
N LYS A 36 -9.06 3.27 -10.46
CA LYS A 36 -10.02 4.39 -10.41
C LYS A 36 -10.47 4.69 -8.99
N TYR A 37 -10.68 3.65 -8.19
CA TYR A 37 -11.02 3.78 -6.78
C TYR A 37 -9.94 4.54 -6.01
N TRP A 38 -8.67 4.14 -6.16
CA TRP A 38 -7.53 4.81 -5.52
C TRP A 38 -7.29 6.22 -6.06
N ASP A 39 -7.43 6.45 -7.36
CA ASP A 39 -7.30 7.78 -7.95
C ASP A 39 -8.28 8.77 -7.30
N ILE A 40 -9.52 8.34 -7.07
CA ILE A 40 -10.55 9.20 -6.46
C ILE A 40 -10.33 9.38 -4.96
N LEU A 41 -9.90 8.35 -4.24
CA LEU A 41 -9.52 8.47 -2.84
C LEU A 41 -8.40 9.49 -2.65
N ILE A 42 -7.33 9.38 -3.45
CA ILE A 42 -6.21 10.31 -3.43
C ILE A 42 -6.67 11.72 -3.80
N TYR A 43 -7.49 11.85 -4.85
CA TYR A 43 -8.07 13.13 -5.26
C TYR A 43 -8.83 13.80 -4.10
N ASN A 44 -9.73 13.07 -3.44
CA ASN A 44 -10.52 13.58 -2.33
C ASN A 44 -9.64 13.96 -1.14
N PHE A 45 -8.61 13.16 -0.86
CA PHE A 45 -7.65 13.43 0.21
C PHE A 45 -6.88 14.73 -0.03
N LEU A 46 -6.36 14.95 -1.23
CA LEU A 46 -5.60 16.14 -1.61
C LEU A 46 -6.50 17.37 -1.71
N ARG A 47 -7.70 17.23 -2.29
CA ARG A 47 -8.68 18.32 -2.40
C ARG A 47 -9.07 18.88 -1.03
N LYS A 48 -9.34 18.01 -0.03
CA LYS A 48 -9.64 18.44 1.34
C LYS A 48 -8.52 19.29 1.94
N ARG A 49 -7.27 19.06 1.50
CA ARG A 49 -6.07 19.80 1.96
C ARG A 49 -5.68 20.96 1.06
N LYS A 50 -6.51 21.28 0.05
CA LYS A 50 -6.28 22.34 -0.94
C LYS A 50 -4.98 22.16 -1.71
N ILE A 51 -4.58 20.92 -1.97
CA ILE A 51 -3.40 20.57 -2.77
C ILE A 51 -3.86 20.34 -4.21
N ALA A 52 -3.28 21.08 -5.14
CA ALA A 52 -3.54 20.92 -6.57
C ALA A 52 -2.88 19.64 -7.09
N ILE A 53 -3.61 18.89 -7.89
CA ILE A 53 -3.09 17.69 -8.56
C ILE A 53 -2.68 18.08 -9.96
N PRO A 54 -1.44 17.78 -10.39
CA PRO A 54 -1.01 18.05 -11.74
C PRO A 54 -1.80 17.23 -12.75
N GLN A 55 -1.88 17.73 -13.98
CA GLN A 55 -2.51 17.02 -15.08
C GLN A 55 -1.78 15.69 -15.33
N LYS A 56 -2.55 14.64 -15.60
CA LYS A 56 -2.00 13.30 -15.89
C LYS A 56 -1.13 13.37 -17.15
N ALA A 57 0.17 13.13 -17.00
CA ALA A 57 1.07 12.99 -18.12
C ALA A 57 0.95 11.56 -18.70
N SER A 58 0.80 11.48 -20.04
CA SER A 58 0.82 10.20 -20.74
C SER A 58 2.27 9.82 -21.00
N HIS A 59 2.83 8.96 -20.16
CA HIS A 59 4.13 8.35 -20.42
C HIS A 59 3.94 6.90 -20.85
N ARG A 60 4.59 6.51 -21.96
CA ARG A 60 4.76 5.09 -22.28
C ARG A 60 5.68 4.48 -21.24
N LYS A 61 5.28 3.35 -20.66
CA LYS A 61 6.17 2.54 -19.84
C LYS A 61 7.19 1.89 -20.77
N GLU A 62 8.44 2.32 -20.68
CA GLU A 62 9.55 1.76 -21.44
C GLU A 62 10.30 0.66 -20.67
N GLU A 63 10.15 0.63 -19.34
CA GLU A 63 10.85 -0.32 -18.47
C GLU A 63 9.84 -1.23 -17.74
N GLN A 64 10.18 -2.50 -17.65
CA GLN A 64 9.49 -3.46 -16.77
C GLN A 64 10.19 -3.45 -15.41
N TYR A 65 9.39 -3.48 -14.35
CA TYR A 65 9.92 -3.66 -13.00
C TYR A 65 10.12 -5.15 -12.74
N GLU A 66 11.23 -5.50 -12.09
CA GLU A 66 11.37 -6.80 -11.47
C GLU A 66 10.26 -6.99 -10.42
N GLY A 67 9.69 -8.21 -10.39
CA GLY A 67 8.68 -8.57 -9.41
C GLY A 67 9.25 -8.73 -8.00
N ALA A 68 8.45 -9.28 -7.09
CA ALA A 68 8.91 -9.58 -5.75
C ALA A 68 10.02 -10.66 -5.79
N TYR A 69 11.06 -10.46 -4.97
CA TYR A 69 12.08 -11.49 -4.78
C TYR A 69 11.47 -12.72 -4.09
N VAL A 70 11.64 -13.87 -4.69
CA VAL A 70 11.25 -15.16 -4.14
C VAL A 70 12.50 -16.03 -4.06
N LYS A 71 12.89 -16.36 -2.83
CA LYS A 71 14.01 -17.27 -2.61
C LYS A 71 13.61 -18.69 -2.98
N GLU A 72 14.45 -19.40 -3.74
CA GLU A 72 14.25 -20.81 -4.04
C GLU A 72 14.13 -21.65 -2.76
N PRO A 73 13.08 -22.48 -2.65
CA PRO A 73 12.87 -23.31 -1.47
C PRO A 73 13.93 -24.40 -1.36
N GLN A 74 14.44 -24.61 -0.18
CA GLN A 74 15.27 -25.76 0.12
C GLN A 74 14.36 -26.97 0.34
N THR A 75 14.36 -27.91 -0.59
CA THR A 75 13.56 -29.13 -0.49
C THR A 75 14.12 -30.08 0.57
N GLY A 76 13.24 -30.70 1.37
CA GLY A 76 13.66 -31.64 2.40
C GLY A 76 12.78 -31.60 3.64
N LEU A 77 13.12 -32.44 4.63
CA LEU A 77 12.49 -32.45 5.94
C LEU A 77 13.22 -31.45 6.85
N HIS A 78 12.52 -30.40 7.28
CA HIS A 78 13.04 -29.39 8.18
C HIS A 78 12.45 -29.56 9.57
N LYS A 79 13.30 -29.48 10.61
CA LYS A 79 12.89 -29.45 12.02
C LYS A 79 12.89 -27.98 12.50
N TRP A 80 12.00 -27.68 13.44
CA TRP A 80 11.93 -26.36 14.08
C TRP A 80 11.64 -25.23 13.09
N VAL A 81 10.61 -25.42 12.24
CA VAL A 81 10.18 -24.41 11.29
C VAL A 81 9.36 -23.33 12.00
N VAL A 82 9.74 -22.07 11.80
CA VAL A 82 8.99 -20.91 12.28
C VAL A 82 8.57 -20.08 11.07
N SER A 83 7.30 -19.72 11.01
CA SER A 83 6.74 -18.86 9.95
C SER A 83 6.45 -17.47 10.52
N PHE A 84 6.91 -16.45 9.81
CA PHE A 84 6.62 -15.05 10.12
C PHE A 84 5.87 -14.41 8.96
N ASP A 85 4.89 -13.58 9.29
CA ASP A 85 4.16 -12.76 8.34
C ASP A 85 4.15 -11.30 8.78
N LEU A 86 4.35 -10.38 7.82
CA LEU A 86 4.38 -8.95 8.07
C LEU A 86 3.00 -8.35 7.80
N ASN A 87 2.34 -7.92 8.85
CA ASN A 87 1.04 -7.26 8.72
C ASN A 87 1.14 -5.97 7.90
N SER A 88 0.31 -5.88 6.85
CA SER A 88 0.19 -4.65 6.04
C SER A 88 1.53 -4.15 5.50
N LEU A 89 2.35 -5.05 4.94
CA LEU A 89 3.71 -4.77 4.49
C LEU A 89 3.81 -3.53 3.59
N TYR A 90 3.01 -3.45 2.52
CA TYR A 90 3.09 -2.34 1.57
C TYR A 90 2.77 -0.97 2.20
N PRO A 91 1.69 -0.77 2.96
CA PRO A 91 1.46 0.47 3.68
C PRO A 91 2.61 0.87 4.60
N HIS A 92 3.19 -0.08 5.34
CA HIS A 92 4.32 0.20 6.23
C HIS A 92 5.59 0.59 5.48
N LEU A 93 5.88 -0.04 4.34
CA LEU A 93 7.01 0.36 3.49
C LEU A 93 6.81 1.78 2.93
N ILE A 94 5.62 2.13 2.48
CA ILE A 94 5.29 3.49 2.03
C ILE A 94 5.53 4.51 3.14
N MET A 95 5.10 4.21 4.37
CA MET A 95 5.29 5.08 5.52
C MET A 95 6.77 5.18 5.94
N GLN A 96 7.46 4.04 6.03
CA GLN A 96 8.84 3.95 6.50
C GLN A 96 9.83 4.66 5.57
N TYR A 97 9.68 4.46 4.27
CA TYR A 97 10.58 5.05 3.26
C TYR A 97 10.09 6.40 2.77
N ASN A 98 8.98 6.90 3.28
CA ASN A 98 8.35 8.15 2.86
C ASN A 98 8.09 8.22 1.35
N LEU A 99 7.57 7.11 0.79
CA LEU A 99 7.35 6.98 -0.65
C LEU A 99 6.17 7.84 -1.09
N SER A 100 6.47 8.93 -1.77
CA SER A 100 5.46 9.84 -2.33
C SER A 100 6.04 10.60 -3.52
N PRO A 101 5.24 10.99 -4.51
CA PRO A 101 5.75 11.72 -5.68
C PRO A 101 6.49 13.00 -5.33
N GLU A 102 6.03 13.75 -4.34
CA GLU A 102 6.63 15.01 -3.93
C GLU A 102 7.89 14.86 -3.05
N THR A 103 8.12 13.67 -2.53
CA THR A 103 9.32 13.36 -1.75
C THR A 103 10.42 12.72 -2.58
N LEU A 104 10.08 12.27 -3.80
CA LEU A 104 11.04 11.69 -4.74
C LEU A 104 12.04 12.74 -5.20
N LEU A 105 13.34 12.44 -5.08
CA LEU A 105 14.42 13.26 -5.57
C LEU A 105 14.72 12.93 -7.03
N LYS A 106 15.22 13.92 -7.78
CA LYS A 106 15.64 13.72 -9.18
C LYS A 106 16.95 12.94 -9.29
N SER A 107 17.79 13.02 -8.25
CA SER A 107 19.01 12.22 -8.16
C SER A 107 18.67 10.77 -7.87
N LYS A 108 19.32 9.86 -8.56
CA LYS A 108 19.19 8.42 -8.36
C LYS A 108 20.55 7.85 -7.97
N HIS A 109 20.57 6.98 -6.98
CA HIS A 109 21.75 6.18 -6.65
C HIS A 109 21.86 5.00 -7.63
N GLN A 110 22.99 4.31 -7.64
CA GLN A 110 23.15 3.07 -8.37
C GLN A 110 22.15 2.02 -7.86
N ASP A 111 21.59 1.22 -8.75
CA ASP A 111 20.72 0.11 -8.40
C ASP A 111 21.52 -0.91 -7.54
N ILE A 112 20.87 -1.46 -6.54
CA ILE A 112 21.49 -2.39 -5.60
C ILE A 112 20.73 -3.70 -5.68
N SER A 113 21.47 -4.78 -5.88
CA SER A 113 20.87 -6.11 -5.89
C SER A 113 20.52 -6.57 -4.46
N VAL A 114 19.55 -7.48 -4.36
CA VAL A 114 19.20 -8.10 -3.07
C VAL A 114 20.41 -8.83 -2.47
N ASP A 115 21.23 -9.45 -3.29
CA ASP A 115 22.45 -10.16 -2.84
C ASP A 115 23.47 -9.20 -2.22
N ASP A 116 23.61 -7.98 -2.76
CA ASP A 116 24.49 -6.96 -2.21
C ASP A 116 23.98 -6.47 -0.87
N MET A 117 22.68 -6.29 -0.73
CA MET A 117 22.07 -5.94 0.57
C MET A 117 22.27 -7.04 1.61
N LEU A 118 22.14 -8.31 1.22
CA LEU A 118 22.37 -9.45 2.12
C LEU A 118 23.85 -9.59 2.54
N LYS A 119 24.79 -9.15 1.70
CA LYS A 119 26.22 -9.05 2.04
C LYS A 119 26.55 -7.89 2.97
N GLY A 120 25.59 -7.04 3.30
CA GLY A 120 25.76 -5.94 4.24
C GLY A 120 26.62 -4.79 3.69
N ILE A 121 26.54 -4.50 2.40
CA ILE A 121 27.26 -3.38 1.79
C ILE A 121 26.82 -2.08 2.47
N LYS A 122 27.78 -1.30 2.93
CA LYS A 122 27.52 0.04 3.46
C LYS A 122 27.23 0.98 2.30
N LEU A 123 26.05 1.59 2.36
CA LEU A 123 25.60 2.55 1.37
C LEU A 123 25.83 3.97 1.90
N ASP A 124 26.40 4.81 1.06
CA ASP A 124 26.52 6.24 1.35
C ASP A 124 25.21 6.93 0.89
N ILE A 125 24.27 7.01 1.83
CA ILE A 125 22.97 7.63 1.59
C ILE A 125 23.02 9.04 2.15
N PRO A 126 22.63 10.07 1.36
CA PRO A 126 22.60 11.45 1.82
C PRO A 126 21.74 11.64 3.07
N ASP A 127 22.14 12.53 3.95
CA ASP A 127 21.39 12.85 5.17
C ASP A 127 19.93 13.25 4.83
N LYS A 128 19.02 12.88 5.71
CA LYS A 128 17.57 13.14 5.57
C LYS A 128 16.95 12.58 4.28
N THR A 129 17.52 11.47 3.79
CA THR A 129 16.94 10.71 2.68
C THR A 129 16.80 9.24 3.04
N THR A 130 15.90 8.56 2.35
CA THR A 130 15.79 7.11 2.30
C THR A 130 15.99 6.65 0.86
N MET A 131 16.49 5.45 0.69
CA MET A 131 16.75 4.88 -0.62
C MET A 131 15.98 3.57 -0.76
N THR A 132 15.42 3.36 -1.94
CA THR A 132 14.81 2.09 -2.35
C THR A 132 15.81 1.24 -3.13
N PRO A 133 15.62 -0.10 -3.21
CA PRO A 133 16.57 -0.99 -3.89
C PRO A 133 16.90 -0.60 -5.34
N ASN A 134 15.96 0.00 -6.06
CA ASN A 134 16.18 0.53 -7.41
C ASN A 134 16.94 1.87 -7.45
N GLY A 135 17.55 2.26 -6.35
CA GLY A 135 18.36 3.49 -6.24
C GLY A 135 17.57 4.80 -6.15
N ALA A 136 16.23 4.77 -6.13
CA ALA A 136 15.45 5.99 -5.98
C ALA A 136 15.57 6.55 -4.55
N LEU A 137 15.78 7.86 -4.46
CA LEU A 137 15.96 8.57 -3.20
C LEU A 137 14.71 9.38 -2.85
N PHE A 138 14.29 9.29 -1.60
CA PHE A 138 13.15 10.03 -1.06
C PHE A 138 13.58 10.86 0.15
N ARG A 139 13.17 12.10 0.19
CA ARG A 139 13.46 13.00 1.33
C ARG A 139 12.64 12.62 2.55
N THR A 140 13.21 12.77 3.76
CA THR A 140 12.56 12.42 5.04
C THR A 140 12.32 13.63 5.94
N ASP A 141 12.74 14.81 5.52
CA ASP A 141 12.55 16.05 6.29
C ASP A 141 11.09 16.50 6.37
N LYS A 142 10.27 16.05 5.42
CA LYS A 142 8.82 16.32 5.38
C LYS A 142 8.08 15.06 4.99
N GLN A 143 7.02 14.72 5.74
CA GLN A 143 6.16 13.58 5.43
C GLN A 143 5.40 13.82 4.12
N GLY A 144 5.46 12.84 3.22
CA GLY A 144 4.69 12.83 1.99
C GLY A 144 3.19 12.59 2.21
N PHE A 145 2.38 12.95 1.19
CA PHE A 145 0.93 12.78 1.32
C PHE A 145 0.50 11.30 1.30
N LEU A 146 1.18 10.44 0.52
CA LEU A 146 0.87 9.00 0.51
C LEU A 146 1.16 8.33 1.86
N PRO A 147 2.36 8.50 2.47
CA PRO A 147 2.61 8.04 3.83
C PRO A 147 1.59 8.52 4.84
N LYS A 148 1.20 9.79 4.77
CA LYS A 148 0.19 10.36 5.67
C LYS A 148 -1.18 9.71 5.47
N MET A 149 -1.61 9.53 4.23
CA MET A 149 -2.87 8.87 3.89
C MET A 149 -2.86 7.40 4.35
N MET A 150 -1.76 6.67 4.13
CA MET A 150 -1.61 5.29 4.59
C MET A 150 -1.69 5.19 6.12
N GLN A 151 -1.07 6.13 6.83
CA GLN A 151 -1.14 6.19 8.29
C GLN A 151 -2.58 6.40 8.78
N GLU A 152 -3.30 7.38 8.23
CA GLU A 152 -4.69 7.66 8.58
C GLU A 152 -5.58 6.42 8.36
N LEU A 153 -5.48 5.78 7.19
CA LEU A 153 -6.25 4.57 6.86
C LEU A 153 -5.89 3.38 7.77
N TYR A 154 -4.63 3.22 8.10
CA TYR A 154 -4.17 2.15 8.99
C TYR A 154 -4.69 2.36 10.42
N ASP A 155 -4.62 3.57 10.93
CA ASP A 155 -5.12 3.91 12.27
C ASP A 155 -6.64 3.69 12.37
N GLU A 156 -7.40 4.10 11.37
CA GLU A 156 -8.84 3.81 11.28
C GLU A 156 -9.11 2.31 11.25
N ARG A 157 -8.37 1.55 10.44
CA ARG A 157 -8.48 0.08 10.39
C ARG A 157 -8.26 -0.54 11.77
N VAL A 158 -7.25 -0.09 12.52
CA VAL A 158 -6.96 -0.60 13.87
C VAL A 158 -8.12 -0.33 14.81
N ILE A 159 -8.71 0.87 14.76
CA ILE A 159 -9.86 1.25 15.57
C ILE A 159 -11.07 0.35 15.27
N TYR A 160 -11.41 0.20 13.99
CA TYR A 160 -12.55 -0.64 13.59
C TYR A 160 -12.32 -2.13 13.88
N LYS A 161 -11.10 -2.61 13.70
CA LYS A 161 -10.74 -3.99 14.06
C LYS A 161 -10.93 -4.24 15.56
N LYS A 162 -10.51 -3.32 16.42
CA LYS A 162 -10.72 -3.41 17.88
C LYS A 162 -12.21 -3.42 18.23
N LYS A 163 -13.01 -2.54 17.60
CA LYS A 163 -14.46 -2.51 17.78
C LYS A 163 -15.12 -3.82 17.37
N MET A 164 -14.75 -4.35 16.20
CA MET A 164 -15.27 -5.63 15.71
C MET A 164 -14.96 -6.76 16.69
N LEU A 165 -13.72 -6.86 17.18
CA LEU A 165 -13.32 -7.89 18.14
C LEU A 165 -14.06 -7.75 19.47
N SER A 166 -14.28 -6.54 19.97
CA SER A 166 -15.05 -6.31 21.21
C SER A 166 -16.52 -6.73 21.06
N LEU A 167 -17.11 -6.52 19.89
CA LEU A 167 -18.48 -6.95 19.61
C LEU A 167 -18.59 -8.48 19.47
N SER A 168 -17.59 -9.13 18.86
CA SER A 168 -17.59 -10.60 18.72
C SER A 168 -17.45 -11.32 20.05
N LEU A 169 -16.79 -10.73 21.04
CA LEU A 169 -16.66 -11.31 22.40
C LEU A 169 -17.93 -11.19 23.24
N ILE A 170 -18.89 -10.35 22.84
CA ILE A 170 -20.17 -10.20 23.55
C ILE A 170 -21.17 -11.31 23.15
N HIS A 171 -20.90 -12.03 22.07
CA HIS A 171 -21.79 -13.08 21.53
C HIS A 171 -21.28 -14.51 21.75
N ILE A 172 -20.27 -14.72 22.60
CA ILE A 172 -19.80 -16.06 23.02
C ILE A 172 -20.37 -16.41 24.40
#